data_d0ca0ee288d47f94766d57928a122a21
#
_entry.id   d0ca0ee288d47f94766d57928a122a21
#
_cell.length_a   1.000
_cell.length_b   1.000
_cell.length_c   1.000
_cell.angle_alpha   90.00
_cell.angle_beta   90.00
_cell.angle_gamma   90.00
#
_symmetry.space_group_name_H-M   'P 1'
#
loop_
_entity.id
_entity.type
_entity.pdbx_description
1 polymer ?
#
loop_
_entity_poly.entity_id
_entity_poly.type
_entity_poly.pdbx_seq_one_letter_code
_entity_poly.pdbx_strand_id
1 'polypeptide(L)'
;MSMKPLGGSMASAEPEGDIADPGSLDPELLGFMCGIEIHQQLATGKLHSRQSGMLYDYTIDTIPEDWPRAQRRLRASEGEAGKIDVAARFEAKRNRSFIYVKSPNAGLIELDEAPPLSHDSDAVDISLTVVAMMGMNPVPVMQAMRKTVVDGSNTSGFQRTTLIATGGQVETPSGVVRISLLTLEEDSARKLDTQSNSDGEVVIYTLDRLGVPLIEIATEPDIKNPEHAKECSRALGQILRDTRKVRRG
;
A
#
# COMPACT_ATOMS: atom_id res chain seq x y z
N MET A 1 41.97 22.32 -35.68
CA MET A 1 41.28 21.03 -35.44
C MET A 1 39.83 21.35 -35.01
N SER A 2 38.92 21.24 -35.99
CA SER A 2 37.51 21.63 -35.83
C SER A 2 36.73 20.40 -35.35
N MET A 3 36.14 20.49 -34.15
CA MET A 3 35.20 19.48 -33.63
C MET A 3 33.82 19.70 -34.29
N LYS A 4 33.36 18.69 -35.07
CA LYS A 4 31.97 18.64 -35.52
C LYS A 4 31.05 18.26 -34.38
N PRO A 5 29.87 18.89 -34.24
CA PRO A 5 28.87 18.48 -33.25
C PRO A 5 28.19 17.17 -33.73
N LEU A 6 28.16 16.19 -32.87
CA LEU A 6 27.31 15.00 -32.99
C LEU A 6 25.85 15.41 -32.71
N GLY A 7 25.17 15.90 -33.73
CA GLY A 7 23.74 16.13 -33.73
C GLY A 7 23.01 14.93 -34.36
N GLY A 8 22.79 13.89 -33.58
CA GLY A 8 21.79 12.87 -33.91
C GLY A 8 20.44 13.34 -33.37
N SER A 9 19.60 13.93 -34.23
CA SER A 9 18.17 14.10 -33.96
C SER A 9 17.57 12.70 -33.83
N MET A 10 17.25 12.28 -32.61
CA MET A 10 16.24 11.24 -32.41
C MET A 10 14.91 11.88 -32.83
N ALA A 11 14.50 11.65 -34.08
CA ALA A 11 13.13 11.83 -34.47
C ALA A 11 12.30 10.91 -33.57
N SER A 12 11.57 11.48 -32.63
CA SER A 12 10.52 10.77 -31.94
C SER A 12 9.51 10.38 -33.01
N ALA A 13 9.47 9.09 -33.37
CA ALA A 13 8.39 8.58 -34.19
C ALA A 13 7.09 8.94 -33.45
N GLU A 14 6.19 9.65 -34.12
CA GLU A 14 4.86 9.85 -33.57
C GLU A 14 4.20 8.48 -33.38
N PRO A 15 3.48 8.25 -32.28
CA PRO A 15 2.84 6.98 -32.05
C PRO A 15 1.83 6.69 -33.16
N GLU A 16 1.97 5.55 -33.83
CA GLU A 16 0.95 5.09 -34.78
C GLU A 16 -0.32 4.72 -33.99
N GLY A 17 -1.39 5.44 -34.22
CA GLY A 17 -2.71 5.26 -33.60
C GLY A 17 -3.32 6.57 -33.14
N ASP A 18 -4.61 6.52 -32.79
CA ASP A 18 -5.35 7.67 -32.29
C ASP A 18 -5.36 7.66 -30.74
N ILE A 19 -4.81 8.71 -30.13
CA ILE A 19 -4.82 8.89 -28.67
C ILE A 19 -6.26 8.94 -28.12
N ALA A 20 -7.24 9.36 -28.91
CA ALA A 20 -8.65 9.34 -28.56
C ALA A 20 -9.26 7.92 -28.59
N ASP A 21 -8.62 6.98 -29.27
CA ASP A 21 -8.98 5.55 -29.26
C ASP A 21 -7.79 4.71 -28.77
N PRO A 22 -7.68 4.48 -27.44
CA PRO A 22 -6.58 3.71 -26.86
C PRO A 22 -6.44 2.30 -27.44
N GLY A 23 -7.51 1.72 -27.99
CA GLY A 23 -7.48 0.40 -28.62
C GLY A 23 -6.73 0.37 -29.96
N SER A 24 -6.52 1.53 -30.59
CA SER A 24 -5.76 1.67 -31.83
C SER A 24 -4.24 1.80 -31.62
N LEU A 25 -3.79 2.02 -30.40
CA LEU A 25 -2.38 2.21 -30.06
C LEU A 25 -1.65 0.87 -29.96
N ASP A 26 -0.48 0.80 -30.57
CA ASP A 26 0.42 -0.37 -30.45
C ASP A 26 1.34 -0.19 -29.23
N PRO A 27 1.18 -1.01 -28.18
CA PRO A 27 2.01 -0.91 -26.99
C PRO A 27 3.53 -1.08 -27.24
N GLU A 28 3.90 -1.90 -28.21
CA GLU A 28 5.31 -2.14 -28.53
C GLU A 28 5.95 -0.90 -29.19
N LEU A 29 5.25 -0.28 -30.14
CA LEU A 29 5.70 0.96 -30.78
C LEU A 29 5.76 2.13 -29.81
N LEU A 30 4.86 2.16 -28.82
CA LEU A 30 4.89 3.14 -27.75
C LEU A 30 5.99 2.92 -26.72
N GLY A 31 6.68 1.78 -26.76
CA GLY A 31 7.64 1.39 -25.73
C GLY A 31 6.97 1.16 -24.37
N PHE A 32 5.73 0.66 -24.36
CA PHE A 32 4.97 0.42 -23.14
C PHE A 32 5.72 -0.53 -22.20
N MET A 33 5.89 -0.08 -20.96
CA MET A 33 6.41 -0.89 -19.87
C MET A 33 5.61 -0.57 -18.61
N CYS A 34 5.16 -1.58 -17.88
CA CYS A 34 4.59 -1.35 -16.57
C CYS A 34 4.95 -2.48 -15.59
N GLY A 35 5.06 -2.13 -14.33
CA GLY A 35 4.96 -3.03 -13.18
C GLY A 35 3.60 -2.84 -12.53
N ILE A 36 3.20 -3.81 -11.72
CA ILE A 36 2.00 -3.73 -10.90
C ILE A 36 2.37 -3.94 -9.45
N GLU A 37 1.60 -3.30 -8.58
CA GLU A 37 1.64 -3.46 -7.13
C GLU A 37 0.30 -4.03 -6.68
N ILE A 38 0.33 -5.09 -5.90
CA ILE A 38 -0.84 -5.79 -5.41
C ILE A 38 -0.83 -5.78 -3.90
N HIS A 39 -1.94 -5.32 -3.31
CA HIS A 39 -2.18 -5.37 -1.88
C HIS A 39 -3.25 -6.41 -1.56
N GLN A 40 -2.97 -7.30 -0.62
CA GLN A 40 -3.90 -8.33 -0.18
C GLN A 40 -3.93 -8.48 1.33
N GLN A 41 -5.11 -8.26 1.92
CA GLN A 41 -5.32 -8.50 3.35
C GLN A 41 -5.27 -9.99 3.68
N LEU A 42 -4.67 -10.32 4.83
CA LEU A 42 -4.64 -11.67 5.38
C LEU A 42 -5.82 -11.91 6.33
N ALA A 43 -6.27 -13.17 6.40
CA ALA A 43 -7.36 -13.60 7.26
C ALA A 43 -6.84 -14.01 8.66
N THR A 44 -6.07 -13.13 9.31
CA THR A 44 -5.49 -13.32 10.65
C THR A 44 -5.98 -12.25 11.62
N GLY A 45 -5.45 -12.24 12.84
CA GLY A 45 -5.51 -11.10 13.73
C GLY A 45 -4.69 -9.91 13.21
N LYS A 46 -4.70 -8.79 13.94
CA LYS A 46 -3.93 -7.61 13.59
C LYS A 46 -2.43 -7.84 13.82
N LEU A 47 -1.61 -7.24 12.95
CA LEU A 47 -0.18 -7.53 12.81
C LEU A 47 0.61 -7.29 14.11
N HIS A 48 0.33 -6.20 14.83
CA HIS A 48 1.12 -5.76 15.97
C HIS A 48 0.34 -5.55 17.27
N SER A 49 -0.94 -5.98 17.35
CA SER A 49 -1.76 -5.72 18.53
C SER A 49 -2.47 -6.94 19.12
N ARG A 50 -2.48 -8.06 18.40
CA ARG A 50 -3.24 -9.28 18.76
C ARG A 50 -4.76 -9.05 18.83
N GLN A 51 -5.25 -7.91 18.36
CA GLN A 51 -6.66 -7.66 18.22
C GLN A 51 -7.27 -8.50 17.08
N SER A 52 -8.59 -8.68 17.12
CA SER A 52 -9.28 -9.33 16.01
C SER A 52 -9.10 -8.55 14.71
N GLY A 53 -8.82 -9.25 13.62
CA GLY A 53 -8.78 -8.66 12.28
C GLY A 53 -10.17 -8.42 11.68
N MET A 54 -11.27 -8.63 12.40
CA MET A 54 -12.63 -8.45 11.89
C MET A 54 -12.84 -7.03 11.38
N LEU A 55 -13.47 -6.89 10.21
CA LEU A 55 -13.89 -5.61 9.66
C LEU A 55 -15.37 -5.42 9.94
N TYR A 56 -15.72 -4.20 10.33
CA TYR A 56 -17.11 -3.79 10.52
C TYR A 56 -17.54 -2.95 9.33
N ASP A 57 -18.60 -3.35 8.67
CA ASP A 57 -19.07 -2.70 7.43
C ASP A 57 -20.01 -1.51 7.72
N TYR A 58 -19.63 -0.68 8.69
CA TYR A 58 -20.37 0.54 9.04
C TYR A 58 -20.01 1.71 8.14
N THR A 59 -21.00 2.51 7.81
CA THR A 59 -20.85 3.84 7.21
C THR A 59 -20.88 4.93 8.29
N ILE A 60 -20.69 6.20 7.89
CA ILE A 60 -20.82 7.33 8.84
C ILE A 60 -22.21 7.39 9.47
N ASP A 61 -23.25 6.98 8.75
CA ASP A 61 -24.66 7.04 9.21
C ASP A 61 -25.05 5.85 10.09
N THR A 62 -24.30 4.75 10.01
CA THR A 62 -24.64 3.50 10.73
C THR A 62 -23.67 3.13 11.82
N ILE A 63 -22.56 3.88 11.96
CA ILE A 63 -21.56 3.60 12.99
C ILE A 63 -22.14 3.87 14.39
N PRO A 64 -21.99 2.95 15.38
CA PRO A 64 -22.55 3.14 16.70
C PRO A 64 -22.09 4.44 17.37
N GLU A 65 -23.04 5.20 17.92
CA GLU A 65 -22.76 6.49 18.56
C GLU A 65 -21.94 6.35 19.85
N ASP A 66 -22.05 5.23 20.54
CA ASP A 66 -21.35 4.91 21.78
C ASP A 66 -19.89 4.51 21.58
N TRP A 67 -19.45 4.32 20.32
CA TRP A 67 -18.03 4.05 20.07
C TRP A 67 -17.17 5.27 20.41
N PRO A 68 -16.11 5.10 21.22
CA PRO A 68 -15.25 6.21 21.62
C PRO A 68 -14.62 6.89 20.39
N ARG A 69 -14.46 8.22 20.48
CA ARG A 69 -13.86 9.04 19.42
C ARG A 69 -12.68 9.82 19.97
N ALA A 70 -11.56 9.82 19.26
CA ALA A 70 -10.38 10.63 19.56
C ALA A 70 -10.16 11.64 18.43
N GLN A 71 -9.97 12.91 18.77
CA GLN A 71 -9.64 13.95 17.80
C GLN A 71 -8.16 14.28 17.87
N ARG A 72 -7.51 14.37 16.71
CA ARG A 72 -6.09 14.72 16.58
C ARG A 72 -5.87 15.72 15.44
N ARG A 73 -4.78 16.45 15.55
CA ARG A 73 -4.25 17.30 14.46
C ARG A 73 -2.83 16.88 14.16
N LEU A 74 -2.48 16.86 12.86
CA LEU A 74 -1.10 16.62 12.46
C LEU A 74 -0.21 17.75 12.97
N ARG A 75 0.87 17.38 13.64
CA ARG A 75 1.96 18.29 13.99
C ARG A 75 3.17 17.92 13.13
N ALA A 76 3.50 18.77 12.16
CA ALA A 76 4.71 18.60 11.39
C ALA A 76 5.91 18.90 12.32
N SER A 77 6.62 17.85 12.75
CA SER A 77 7.81 17.95 13.58
C SER A 77 9.08 17.85 12.74
N GLU A 78 10.17 18.43 13.24
CA GLU A 78 11.49 18.25 12.65
C GLU A 78 11.98 16.82 12.87
N GLY A 79 12.52 16.20 11.81
CA GLY A 79 13.23 14.94 11.90
C GLY A 79 14.62 15.11 12.51
N GLU A 80 15.35 13.99 12.64
CA GLU A 80 16.71 13.98 13.22
C GLU A 80 17.70 14.92 12.50
N ALA A 81 17.49 15.20 11.21
CA ALA A 81 18.30 16.12 10.42
C ALA A 81 17.86 17.60 10.53
N GLY A 82 16.96 17.95 11.46
CA GLY A 82 16.45 19.32 11.65
C GLY A 82 15.58 19.81 10.49
N LYS A 83 15.06 18.90 9.65
CA LYS A 83 14.19 19.24 8.52
C LYS A 83 12.80 18.65 8.72
N ILE A 84 11.78 19.44 8.38
CA ILE A 84 10.41 18.95 8.32
C ILE A 84 10.20 18.28 6.96
N ASP A 85 9.60 17.09 6.95
CA ASP A 85 9.19 16.41 5.73
C ASP A 85 8.32 17.32 4.86
N VAL A 86 8.54 17.32 3.55
CA VAL A 86 7.84 18.22 2.61
C VAL A 86 6.35 17.94 2.57
N ALA A 87 5.94 16.66 2.55
CA ALA A 87 4.54 16.28 2.54
C ALA A 87 3.85 16.62 3.87
N ALA A 88 4.53 16.39 5.02
CA ALA A 88 4.03 16.77 6.34
C ALA A 88 3.85 18.29 6.46
N ARG A 89 4.78 19.09 5.91
CA ARG A 89 4.67 20.56 5.86
C ARG A 89 3.49 21.03 5.00
N PHE A 90 3.28 20.38 3.86
CA PHE A 90 2.17 20.69 2.97
C PHE A 90 0.83 20.34 3.63
N GLU A 91 0.72 19.16 4.22
CA GLU A 91 -0.49 18.71 4.90
C GLU A 91 -0.84 19.60 6.11
N ALA A 92 0.16 20.02 6.89
CA ALA A 92 -0.05 20.92 8.03
C ALA A 92 -0.68 22.28 7.63
N LYS A 93 -0.47 22.72 6.38
CA LYS A 93 -1.08 23.96 5.85
C LYS A 93 -2.57 23.80 5.48
N ARG A 94 -3.07 22.56 5.35
CA ARG A 94 -4.45 22.28 4.94
C ARG A 94 -5.47 22.50 6.06
N ASN A 95 -5.01 22.83 7.26
CA ASN A 95 -5.87 23.01 8.45
C ASN A 95 -6.86 21.85 8.68
N ARG A 96 -6.32 20.63 8.63
CA ARG A 96 -7.09 19.41 8.85
C ARG A 96 -7.05 18.93 10.29
N SER A 97 -8.15 18.38 10.75
CA SER A 97 -8.22 17.54 11.95
C SER A 97 -8.76 16.17 11.60
N PHE A 98 -8.39 15.18 12.41
CA PHE A 98 -8.76 13.79 12.22
C PHE A 98 -9.56 13.30 13.41
N ILE A 99 -10.70 12.67 13.16
CA ILE A 99 -11.50 11.99 14.19
C ILE A 99 -11.34 10.48 13.95
N TYR A 100 -10.85 9.79 14.96
CA TYR A 100 -10.71 8.34 14.98
C TYR A 100 -11.82 7.72 15.82
N VAL A 101 -12.66 6.92 15.17
CA VAL A 101 -13.69 6.14 15.83
C VAL A 101 -13.09 4.80 16.23
N LYS A 102 -13.01 4.55 17.53
CA LYS A 102 -12.43 3.34 18.10
C LYS A 102 -13.44 2.20 18.04
N SER A 103 -13.25 1.28 17.11
CA SER A 103 -14.00 0.03 17.02
C SER A 103 -13.67 -0.94 18.15
N PRO A 104 -14.51 -1.96 18.43
CA PRO A 104 -14.25 -2.94 19.49
C PRO A 104 -12.92 -3.70 19.35
N ASN A 105 -12.42 -3.85 18.12
CA ASN A 105 -11.13 -4.48 17.83
C ASN A 105 -9.97 -3.48 17.67
N ALA A 106 -10.10 -2.29 18.23
CA ALA A 106 -9.01 -1.31 18.30
C ALA A 106 -8.64 -1.08 19.77
N GLY A 107 -7.35 -1.16 20.07
CA GLY A 107 -6.78 -0.96 21.41
C GLY A 107 -5.88 0.28 21.46
N LEU A 108 -5.00 0.32 22.47
CA LEU A 108 -4.04 1.40 22.66
C LEU A 108 -2.97 1.45 21.55
N ILE A 109 -2.65 0.31 20.94
CA ILE A 109 -1.68 0.25 19.84
C ILE A 109 -2.24 0.94 18.60
N GLU A 110 -3.51 0.69 18.24
CA GLU A 110 -4.18 1.36 17.13
C GLU A 110 -4.40 2.86 17.39
N LEU A 111 -4.44 3.27 18.66
CA LEU A 111 -4.48 4.68 19.04
C LEU A 111 -3.08 5.33 19.15
N ASP A 112 -2.01 4.59 18.89
CA ASP A 112 -0.63 5.04 19.10
C ASP A 112 -0.35 5.48 20.56
N GLU A 113 -0.96 4.78 21.52
CA GLU A 113 -0.82 5.03 22.97
C GLU A 113 -0.10 3.89 23.70
N ALA A 114 0.31 2.84 22.97
CA ALA A 114 1.13 1.77 23.47
C ALA A 114 2.13 1.30 22.39
N PRO A 115 3.32 0.77 22.78
CA PRO A 115 4.27 0.23 21.84
C PRO A 115 3.71 -1.00 21.13
N PRO A 116 4.07 -1.20 19.84
CA PRO A 116 3.62 -2.37 19.08
C PRO A 116 4.22 -3.65 19.63
N LEU A 117 3.50 -4.75 19.48
CA LEU A 117 4.01 -6.10 19.70
C LEU A 117 4.83 -6.56 18.47
N SER A 118 5.55 -7.69 18.62
CA SER A 118 6.18 -8.37 17.47
C SER A 118 5.14 -8.73 16.42
N HIS A 119 5.58 -9.01 15.19
CA HIS A 119 4.70 -9.46 14.12
C HIS A 119 3.82 -10.64 14.55
N ASP A 120 2.60 -10.68 14.05
CA ASP A 120 1.72 -11.85 14.15
C ASP A 120 2.37 -13.04 13.42
N SER A 121 2.54 -14.19 14.10
CA SER A 121 3.24 -15.34 13.53
C SER A 121 2.50 -15.94 12.34
N ASP A 122 1.16 -15.98 12.39
CA ASP A 122 0.37 -16.52 11.28
C ASP A 122 0.51 -15.66 10.02
N ALA A 123 0.56 -14.33 10.19
CA ALA A 123 0.77 -13.42 9.08
C ALA A 123 2.17 -13.60 8.45
N VAL A 124 3.19 -13.81 9.26
CA VAL A 124 4.56 -14.11 8.79
C VAL A 124 4.59 -15.45 8.04
N ASP A 125 4.00 -16.50 8.61
CA ASP A 125 3.98 -17.85 7.99
C ASP A 125 3.23 -17.84 6.65
N ILE A 126 2.14 -17.10 6.53
CA ILE A 126 1.41 -16.93 5.27
C ILE A 126 2.30 -16.20 4.25
N SER A 127 2.97 -15.12 4.66
CA SER A 127 3.87 -14.37 3.80
C SER A 127 5.01 -15.24 3.27
N LEU A 128 5.64 -16.05 4.14
CA LEU A 128 6.69 -16.98 3.76
C LEU A 128 6.17 -18.11 2.85
N THR A 129 4.92 -18.53 3.01
CA THR A 129 4.28 -19.49 2.09
C THR A 129 4.17 -18.88 0.69
N VAL A 130 3.71 -17.64 0.57
CA VAL A 130 3.64 -16.92 -0.72
C VAL A 130 5.03 -16.74 -1.33
N VAL A 131 6.03 -16.37 -0.52
CA VAL A 131 7.45 -16.29 -0.91
C VAL A 131 7.93 -17.58 -1.53
N ALA A 132 7.67 -18.73 -0.88
CA ALA A 132 8.06 -20.04 -1.39
C ALA A 132 7.35 -20.39 -2.71
N MET A 133 6.05 -20.06 -2.86
CA MET A 133 5.28 -20.32 -4.08
C MET A 133 5.78 -19.50 -5.28
N MET A 134 6.38 -18.34 -5.04
CA MET A 134 6.93 -17.47 -6.09
C MET A 134 8.46 -17.63 -6.28
N GLY A 135 9.09 -18.58 -5.56
CA GLY A 135 10.53 -18.81 -5.63
C GLY A 135 11.38 -17.59 -5.21
N MET A 136 10.87 -16.77 -4.29
CA MET A 136 11.56 -15.58 -3.80
C MET A 136 12.63 -15.92 -2.76
N ASN A 137 13.55 -14.97 -2.53
CA ASN A 137 14.61 -15.08 -1.54
C ASN A 137 14.20 -14.35 -0.26
N PRO A 138 13.89 -15.07 0.86
CA PRO A 138 13.55 -14.44 2.11
C PRO A 138 14.73 -13.67 2.68
N VAL A 139 14.46 -12.52 3.33
CA VAL A 139 15.51 -11.75 3.99
C VAL A 139 15.97 -12.44 5.29
N PRO A 140 17.25 -12.32 5.65
CA PRO A 140 17.77 -12.97 6.87
C PRO A 140 17.28 -12.32 8.16
N VAL A 141 16.83 -11.06 8.10
CA VAL A 141 16.30 -10.29 9.24
C VAL A 141 15.08 -9.50 8.81
N MET A 142 13.97 -9.72 9.50
CA MET A 142 12.72 -8.98 9.31
C MET A 142 12.68 -7.82 10.29
N GLN A 143 12.77 -6.61 9.77
CA GLN A 143 12.73 -5.39 10.58
C GLN A 143 11.58 -4.50 10.11
N ALA A 144 10.70 -4.09 11.03
CA ALA A 144 9.66 -3.14 10.74
C ALA A 144 10.26 -1.74 10.47
N MET A 145 9.96 -1.20 9.32
CA MET A 145 10.33 0.16 8.90
C MET A 145 9.12 1.08 9.05
N ARG A 146 9.35 2.39 9.01
CA ARG A 146 8.32 3.43 9.10
C ARG A 146 8.13 4.10 7.74
N LYS A 147 7.07 3.73 7.03
CA LYS A 147 6.67 4.39 5.77
C LYS A 147 5.80 5.60 6.14
N THR A 148 6.30 6.80 6.00
CA THR A 148 5.61 8.06 6.42
C THR A 148 4.25 8.18 5.76
N VAL A 149 3.21 8.47 6.57
CA VAL A 149 1.82 8.68 6.13
C VAL A 149 1.30 9.96 6.77
N VAL A 150 0.91 10.93 5.95
CA VAL A 150 0.57 12.29 6.42
C VAL A 150 -0.91 12.63 6.31
N ASP A 151 -1.72 11.77 5.68
CA ASP A 151 -3.15 12.00 5.44
C ASP A 151 -4.06 11.67 6.65
N GLY A 152 -3.47 11.20 7.74
CA GLY A 152 -4.17 10.81 8.96
C GLY A 152 -4.68 9.37 8.98
N SER A 153 -4.53 8.60 7.90
CA SER A 153 -5.00 7.20 7.83
C SER A 153 -4.23 6.25 8.77
N ASN A 154 -3.08 6.66 9.27
CA ASN A 154 -2.35 5.97 10.34
C ASN A 154 -2.18 6.90 11.53
N THR A 155 -2.68 6.50 12.69
CA THR A 155 -2.65 7.28 13.93
C THR A 155 -1.24 7.67 14.39
N SER A 156 -0.26 6.82 14.08
CA SER A 156 1.17 7.04 14.37
C SER A 156 1.87 8.00 13.39
N GLY A 157 1.22 8.37 12.26
CA GLY A 157 1.83 9.16 11.20
C GLY A 157 2.75 8.36 10.28
N PHE A 158 2.79 7.04 10.41
CA PHE A 158 3.52 6.12 9.54
C PHE A 158 2.84 4.76 9.49
N GLN A 159 3.06 4.03 8.41
CA GLN A 159 2.68 2.63 8.24
C GLN A 159 3.90 1.75 8.54
N ARG A 160 3.73 0.75 9.42
CA ARG A 160 4.78 -0.24 9.67
C ARG A 160 4.82 -1.21 8.51
N THR A 161 5.98 -1.25 7.85
CA THR A 161 6.23 -2.04 6.64
C THR A 161 7.46 -2.90 6.87
N THR A 162 7.36 -4.20 6.64
CA THR A 162 8.46 -5.15 6.83
C THR A 162 8.79 -5.85 5.53
N LEU A 163 10.01 -5.71 5.04
CA LEU A 163 10.48 -6.50 3.90
C LEU A 163 10.57 -7.98 4.31
N ILE A 164 9.93 -8.85 3.55
CA ILE A 164 9.93 -10.31 3.79
C ILE A 164 10.84 -11.02 2.81
N ALA A 165 10.79 -10.66 1.51
CA ALA A 165 11.59 -11.30 0.48
C ALA A 165 11.83 -10.38 -0.71
N THR A 166 12.84 -10.74 -1.51
CA THR A 166 13.18 -10.07 -2.77
C THR A 166 13.34 -11.11 -3.89
N GLY A 167 13.24 -10.64 -5.13
CA GLY A 167 13.34 -11.51 -6.29
C GLY A 167 12.15 -12.46 -6.41
N GLY A 168 12.26 -13.42 -7.33
CA GLY A 168 11.17 -14.34 -7.66
C GLY A 168 10.50 -13.99 -8.98
N GLN A 169 9.50 -14.78 -9.35
CA GLN A 169 8.82 -14.62 -10.63
C GLN A 169 7.44 -15.26 -10.62
N VAL A 170 6.62 -14.82 -11.57
CA VAL A 170 5.35 -15.47 -11.90
C VAL A 170 5.30 -15.74 -13.40
N GLU A 171 4.84 -16.93 -13.76
CA GLU A 171 4.64 -17.31 -15.16
C GLU A 171 3.25 -16.90 -15.62
N THR A 172 3.18 -16.35 -16.83
CA THR A 172 1.93 -16.01 -17.50
C THR A 172 1.95 -16.52 -18.94
N PRO A 173 0.81 -16.67 -19.62
CA PRO A 173 0.77 -17.03 -21.04
C PRO A 173 1.60 -16.09 -21.95
N SER A 174 1.67 -14.81 -21.61
CA SER A 174 2.42 -13.79 -22.36
C SER A 174 3.90 -13.70 -21.97
N GLY A 175 4.36 -14.47 -20.98
CA GLY A 175 5.75 -14.48 -20.52
C GLY A 175 5.92 -14.42 -19.03
N VAL A 176 7.18 -14.42 -18.59
CA VAL A 176 7.55 -14.36 -17.18
C VAL A 176 7.56 -12.90 -16.72
N VAL A 177 6.97 -12.65 -15.55
CA VAL A 177 7.05 -11.36 -14.86
C VAL A 177 7.85 -11.56 -13.56
N ARG A 178 8.94 -10.82 -13.42
CA ARG A 178 9.78 -10.87 -12.22
C ARG A 178 9.11 -10.10 -11.07
N ILE A 179 9.33 -10.59 -9.85
CA ILE A 179 8.87 -9.95 -8.63
C ILE A 179 10.08 -9.24 -7.99
N SER A 180 9.96 -7.94 -7.71
CA SER A 180 11.05 -7.19 -7.08
C SER A 180 11.07 -7.42 -5.58
N LEU A 181 9.93 -7.30 -4.92
CA LEU A 181 9.83 -7.47 -3.46
C LEU A 181 8.44 -7.94 -3.02
N LEU A 182 8.41 -8.49 -1.80
CA LEU A 182 7.22 -8.75 -1.02
C LEU A 182 7.41 -8.12 0.36
N THR A 183 6.45 -7.29 0.77
CA THR A 183 6.40 -6.72 2.12
C THR A 183 5.17 -7.21 2.89
N LEU A 184 5.28 -7.19 4.21
CA LEU A 184 4.17 -7.37 5.14
C LEU A 184 3.96 -6.05 5.90
N GLU A 185 2.77 -5.51 5.77
CA GLU A 185 2.41 -4.17 6.24
C GLU A 185 1.20 -4.18 7.16
N GLU A 186 1.02 -3.09 7.89
CA GLU A 186 -0.26 -2.76 8.55
C GLU A 186 -1.18 -2.07 7.55
N ASP A 187 -2.42 -2.54 7.39
CA ASP A 187 -3.41 -1.76 6.64
C ASP A 187 -3.76 -0.46 7.39
N SER A 188 -4.14 0.56 6.66
CA SER A 188 -4.50 1.88 7.17
C SER A 188 -5.94 1.92 7.70
N ALA A 189 -6.27 2.90 8.51
CA ALA A 189 -7.63 3.17 8.95
C ALA A 189 -8.55 3.43 7.76
N ARG A 190 -9.81 3.02 7.88
CA ARG A 190 -10.82 3.21 6.84
C ARG A 190 -11.46 4.58 6.99
N LYS A 191 -11.36 5.40 5.93
CA LYS A 191 -12.04 6.69 5.89
C LYS A 191 -13.55 6.49 5.77
N LEU A 192 -14.30 7.13 6.67
CA LEU A 192 -15.77 7.13 6.67
C LEU A 192 -16.30 8.36 5.95
N ASP A 193 -15.77 9.56 6.26
CA ASP A 193 -16.28 10.82 5.77
C ASP A 193 -15.22 11.92 5.76
N THR A 194 -15.51 13.00 5.08
CA THR A 194 -14.76 14.25 5.12
C THR A 194 -15.75 15.41 5.20
N GLN A 195 -15.69 16.17 6.29
CA GLN A 195 -16.58 17.30 6.57
C GLN A 195 -15.77 18.59 6.54
N SER A 196 -16.33 19.63 5.94
CA SER A 196 -15.75 20.98 5.95
C SER A 196 -16.59 21.90 6.83
N ASN A 197 -15.93 22.64 7.72
CA ASN A 197 -16.55 23.65 8.57
C ASN A 197 -15.75 24.96 8.57
N SER A 198 -16.16 25.95 9.35
CA SER A 198 -15.47 27.24 9.46
C SER A 198 -14.03 27.12 9.96
N ASP A 199 -13.70 26.04 10.68
CA ASP A 199 -12.40 25.81 11.33
C ASP A 199 -11.47 24.95 10.49
N GLY A 200 -11.91 24.50 9.31
CA GLY A 200 -11.14 23.68 8.39
C GLY A 200 -11.84 22.38 7.97
N GLU A 201 -11.05 21.41 7.54
CA GLU A 201 -11.50 20.09 7.11
C GLU A 201 -11.36 19.06 8.25
N VAL A 202 -12.39 18.28 8.48
CA VAL A 202 -12.40 17.18 9.45
C VAL A 202 -12.53 15.86 8.71
N VAL A 203 -11.54 14.99 8.80
CA VAL A 203 -11.58 13.64 8.21
C VAL A 203 -11.89 12.64 9.30
N ILE A 204 -12.87 11.78 9.05
CA ILE A 204 -13.36 10.78 10.02
C ILE A 204 -12.90 9.40 9.56
N TYR A 205 -12.16 8.71 10.43
CA TYR A 205 -11.67 7.36 10.23
C TYR A 205 -12.26 6.40 11.25
N THR A 206 -12.45 5.12 10.86
CA THR A 206 -12.66 4.02 11.81
C THR A 206 -11.40 3.16 11.89
N LEU A 207 -11.09 2.69 13.11
CA LEU A 207 -9.86 1.95 13.39
C LEU A 207 -10.00 0.42 13.24
N ASP A 208 -11.13 -0.06 12.75
CA ASP A 208 -11.37 -1.50 12.57
C ASP A 208 -10.36 -2.15 11.63
N ARG A 209 -9.98 -1.47 10.54
CA ARG A 209 -9.04 -1.95 9.53
C ARG A 209 -7.57 -1.68 9.90
N LEU A 210 -7.30 -0.62 10.66
CA LEU A 210 -5.94 -0.26 11.04
C LEU A 210 -5.23 -1.43 11.72
N GLY A 211 -4.07 -1.79 11.23
CA GLY A 211 -3.26 -2.87 11.75
C GLY A 211 -3.60 -4.27 11.22
N VAL A 212 -4.61 -4.42 10.36
CA VAL A 212 -4.86 -5.69 9.65
C VAL A 212 -3.65 -6.01 8.76
N PRO A 213 -3.10 -7.24 8.79
CA PRO A 213 -1.95 -7.58 7.97
C PRO A 213 -2.27 -7.50 6.47
N LEU A 214 -1.39 -6.85 5.73
CA LEU A 214 -1.48 -6.61 4.31
C LEU A 214 -0.18 -7.09 3.64
N ILE A 215 -0.27 -8.04 2.70
CA ILE A 215 0.84 -8.37 1.82
C ILE A 215 0.84 -7.38 0.66
N GLU A 216 1.98 -6.72 0.43
CA GLU A 216 2.26 -5.95 -0.78
C GLU A 216 3.25 -6.73 -1.65
N ILE A 217 2.92 -6.93 -2.93
CA ILE A 217 3.77 -7.58 -3.93
C ILE A 217 4.01 -6.57 -5.03
N ALA A 218 5.27 -6.20 -5.28
CA ALA A 218 5.65 -5.34 -6.39
C ALA A 218 6.39 -6.14 -7.47
N THR A 219 5.97 -5.98 -8.72
CA THR A 219 6.65 -6.61 -9.87
C THR A 219 7.70 -5.67 -10.47
N GLU A 220 8.63 -6.26 -11.24
CA GLU A 220 9.46 -5.50 -12.16
C GLU A 220 8.63 -5.01 -13.37
N PRO A 221 9.08 -4.02 -14.15
CA PRO A 221 8.36 -3.48 -15.30
C PRO A 221 8.47 -4.39 -16.54
N ASP A 222 8.19 -5.67 -16.37
CA ASP A 222 8.27 -6.68 -17.42
C ASP A 222 7.00 -6.78 -18.28
N ILE A 223 5.93 -6.15 -17.86
CA ILE A 223 4.62 -6.19 -18.52
C ILE A 223 4.65 -5.32 -19.75
N LYS A 224 4.25 -5.89 -20.91
CA LYS A 224 4.40 -5.29 -22.24
C LYS A 224 3.10 -4.74 -22.85
N ASN A 225 1.96 -5.16 -22.32
CA ASN A 225 0.66 -4.73 -22.80
C ASN A 225 -0.43 -4.96 -21.75
N PRO A 226 -1.64 -4.42 -21.92
CA PRO A 226 -2.74 -4.54 -20.94
C PRO A 226 -3.19 -5.99 -20.67
N GLU A 227 -3.18 -6.88 -21.67
CA GLU A 227 -3.56 -8.29 -21.47
C GLU A 227 -2.52 -9.01 -20.60
N HIS A 228 -1.22 -8.76 -20.81
CA HIS A 228 -0.15 -9.30 -19.95
C HIS A 228 -0.30 -8.82 -18.51
N ALA A 229 -0.72 -7.55 -18.27
CA ALA A 229 -1.02 -7.04 -16.92
C ALA A 229 -2.16 -7.82 -16.25
N LYS A 230 -3.22 -8.10 -16.99
CA LYS A 230 -4.37 -8.88 -16.53
C LYS A 230 -3.99 -10.33 -16.22
N GLU A 231 -3.19 -10.97 -17.06
CA GLU A 231 -2.67 -12.32 -16.83
C GLU A 231 -1.81 -12.36 -15.55
N CYS A 232 -0.89 -11.42 -15.39
CA CYS A 232 -0.04 -11.30 -14.20
C CYS A 232 -0.89 -11.12 -12.93
N SER A 233 -1.88 -10.22 -12.94
CA SER A 233 -2.79 -9.99 -11.81
C SER A 233 -3.58 -11.26 -11.46
N ARG A 234 -4.03 -12.02 -12.46
CA ARG A 234 -4.74 -13.29 -12.24
C ARG A 234 -3.84 -14.36 -11.64
N ALA A 235 -2.60 -14.50 -12.14
CA ALA A 235 -1.64 -15.47 -11.65
C ALA A 235 -1.27 -15.19 -10.18
N LEU A 236 -0.92 -13.95 -9.84
CA LEU A 236 -0.64 -13.52 -8.47
C LEU A 236 -1.86 -13.71 -7.56
N GLY A 237 -3.04 -13.31 -8.02
CA GLY A 237 -4.29 -13.52 -7.29
C GLY A 237 -4.59 -15.01 -7.07
N GLN A 238 -4.21 -15.90 -7.97
CA GLN A 238 -4.36 -17.34 -7.79
C GLN A 238 -3.42 -17.87 -6.71
N ILE A 239 -2.14 -17.51 -6.73
CA ILE A 239 -1.16 -17.86 -5.69
C ILE A 239 -1.67 -17.45 -4.30
N LEU A 240 -2.14 -16.21 -4.17
CA LEU A 240 -2.68 -15.71 -2.91
C LEU A 240 -3.92 -16.52 -2.44
N ARG A 241 -4.86 -16.85 -3.34
CA ARG A 241 -6.05 -17.66 -3.03
C ARG A 241 -5.71 -19.09 -2.65
N ASP A 242 -4.66 -19.66 -3.21
CA ASP A 242 -4.23 -21.04 -2.95
C ASP A 242 -3.70 -21.22 -1.52
N THR A 243 -3.24 -20.18 -0.89
CA THR A 243 -2.91 -20.18 0.55
C THR A 243 -4.14 -20.47 1.42
N ARG A 244 -5.36 -20.15 0.95
CA ARG A 244 -6.64 -20.18 1.68
C ARG A 244 -6.64 -19.31 2.95
N LYS A 245 -5.70 -18.37 3.07
CA LYS A 245 -5.49 -17.55 4.25
C LYS A 245 -5.62 -16.04 3.96
N VAL A 246 -6.01 -15.69 2.75
CA VAL A 246 -6.30 -14.30 2.37
C VAL A 246 -7.80 -14.02 2.50
N ARG A 247 -8.12 -12.74 2.73
CA ARG A 247 -9.50 -12.28 2.73
C ARG A 247 -10.04 -12.28 1.30
N ARG A 248 -11.29 -12.70 1.17
CA ARG A 248 -12.03 -12.65 -0.09
C ARG A 248 -13.08 -11.56 0.02
N GLY A 249 -13.19 -10.75 -1.03
CA GLY A 249 -14.28 -9.79 -1.24
C GLY A 249 -15.49 -10.47 -1.86
#